data_96c21a3080942df86fd3a4b8319fe7ce
#
_entry.id   96c21a3080942df86fd3a4b8319fe7ce
#
_cell.length_a   1.000
_cell.length_b   1.000
_cell.length_c   1.000
_cell.angle_alpha   90.00
_cell.angle_beta   90.00
_cell.angle_gamma   90.00
#
_symmetry.space_group_name_H-M   'P 1'
#
loop_
_entity.id
_entity.type
_entity.pdbx_description
1 polymer ?
#
loop_
_entity_poly.entity_id
_entity_poly.type
_entity_poly.pdbx_seq_one_letter_code
_entity_poly.pdbx_strand_id
1 'polypeptide(L)'
;MPFISKRSVKMEKKRFNLVSRIVGLVVFIVATITYVATIEPTTSFWDCGEFIASSYKLEVGHPPGNPVFQLVARLFTMFASPENAALAVNLMNALCSSLTILFLYLTIMHLGRRLLEKNSREYLSLPNAIALWGSAAVGALAYCWSDTFWFSAVEGEVYAMSSLLTAVVFWAMLKWEDEADEPYANRWIVFIAYLLGISIGVHLLNLLAIPAIAFIYYYKKSSKFTWGRAFGVLVLSAAILAVILWGIIPYLPKIAAQ
;
A
#
# COMPACT_ATOMS: atom_id res chain seq x y z
N MET A 1 -30.17 11.03 -42.88
CA MET A 1 -28.82 11.32 -42.36
C MET A 1 -28.22 9.99 -41.90
N PRO A 2 -27.14 9.50 -42.53
CA PRO A 2 -26.53 8.25 -42.07
C PRO A 2 -25.78 8.50 -40.77
N PHE A 3 -26.11 7.74 -39.73
CA PHE A 3 -25.34 7.64 -38.51
C PHE A 3 -23.93 7.18 -38.84
N ILE A 4 -22.97 8.09 -38.80
CA ILE A 4 -21.55 7.76 -38.86
C ILE A 4 -21.25 6.96 -37.61
N SER A 5 -21.19 5.64 -37.72
CA SER A 5 -20.63 4.75 -36.73
C SER A 5 -19.18 5.17 -36.48
N LYS A 6 -18.93 5.95 -35.43
CA LYS A 6 -17.56 6.23 -34.98
C LYS A 6 -16.92 4.90 -34.58
N ARG A 7 -16.16 4.29 -35.49
CA ARG A 7 -15.24 3.20 -35.14
C ARG A 7 -14.34 3.72 -34.01
N SER A 8 -14.62 3.34 -32.77
CA SER A 8 -13.73 3.63 -31.65
C SER A 8 -12.39 2.94 -31.96
N VAL A 9 -11.34 3.73 -32.06
CA VAL A 9 -9.98 3.21 -32.26
C VAL A 9 -9.64 2.37 -31.03
N LYS A 10 -9.53 1.06 -31.23
CA LYS A 10 -9.10 0.12 -30.20
C LYS A 10 -7.61 0.34 -29.91
N MET A 11 -7.24 0.46 -28.64
CA MET A 11 -5.86 0.68 -28.24
C MET A 11 -5.12 -0.64 -28.08
N GLU A 12 -3.92 -0.75 -28.64
CA GLU A 12 -3.05 -1.91 -28.47
C GLU A 12 -2.63 -2.07 -26.99
N LYS A 13 -2.70 -3.29 -26.44
CA LYS A 13 -2.35 -3.61 -25.04
C LYS A 13 -0.97 -3.10 -24.64
N LYS A 14 0.01 -3.18 -25.55
CA LYS A 14 1.38 -2.71 -25.29
C LYS A 14 1.43 -1.20 -25.09
N ARG A 15 0.71 -0.42 -25.90
CA ARG A 15 0.59 1.04 -25.77
C ARG A 15 -0.15 1.42 -24.49
N PHE A 16 -1.27 0.74 -24.19
CA PHE A 16 -2.01 0.97 -22.95
C PHE A 16 -1.12 0.79 -21.72
N ASN A 17 -0.39 -0.32 -21.65
CA ASN A 17 0.50 -0.60 -20.52
C ASN A 17 1.64 0.42 -20.41
N LEU A 18 2.21 0.86 -21.52
CA LEU A 18 3.26 1.88 -21.52
C LEU A 18 2.74 3.21 -20.98
N VAL A 19 1.61 3.70 -21.49
CA VAL A 19 1.01 4.96 -21.01
C VAL A 19 0.62 4.85 -19.54
N SER A 20 0.03 3.72 -19.12
CA SER A 20 -0.29 3.48 -17.71
C SER A 20 0.94 3.59 -16.79
N ARG A 21 2.08 3.06 -17.21
CA ARG A 21 3.34 3.16 -16.46
C ARG A 21 3.87 4.60 -16.41
N ILE A 22 3.79 5.32 -17.54
CA ILE A 22 4.23 6.72 -17.61
C ILE A 22 3.37 7.58 -16.70
N VAL A 23 2.03 7.46 -16.75
CA VAL A 23 1.13 8.20 -15.88
C VAL A 23 1.39 7.86 -14.40
N GLY A 24 1.57 6.58 -14.07
CA GLY A 24 1.94 6.17 -12.71
C GLY A 24 3.25 6.78 -12.22
N LEU A 25 4.27 6.82 -13.11
CA LEU A 25 5.55 7.47 -12.79
C LEU A 25 5.37 8.99 -12.56
N VAL A 26 4.56 9.65 -13.38
CA VAL A 26 4.24 11.09 -13.21
C VAL A 26 3.54 11.32 -11.88
N VAL A 27 2.54 10.49 -11.52
CA VAL A 27 1.84 10.57 -10.22
C VAL A 27 2.84 10.39 -9.07
N PHE A 28 3.74 9.42 -9.14
CA PHE A 28 4.79 9.20 -8.15
C PHE A 28 5.72 10.42 -8.01
N ILE A 29 6.19 10.97 -9.14
CA ILE A 29 7.09 12.14 -9.14
C ILE A 29 6.38 13.36 -8.54
N VAL A 30 5.12 13.62 -8.91
CA VAL A 30 4.33 14.73 -8.36
C VAL A 30 4.19 14.58 -6.84
N ALA A 31 3.83 13.39 -6.35
CA ALA A 31 3.74 13.12 -4.92
C ALA A 31 5.10 13.33 -4.22
N THR A 32 6.19 12.82 -4.80
CA THR A 32 7.54 12.97 -4.25
C THR A 32 7.95 14.45 -4.17
N ILE A 33 7.73 15.21 -5.24
CA ILE A 33 8.04 16.65 -5.25
C ILE A 33 7.21 17.37 -4.19
N THR A 34 5.91 17.08 -4.07
CA THR A 34 5.03 17.67 -3.07
C THR A 34 5.59 17.46 -1.65
N TYR A 35 5.86 16.20 -1.29
CA TYR A 35 6.28 15.85 0.07
C TYR A 35 7.70 16.33 0.38
N VAL A 36 8.64 16.22 -0.57
CA VAL A 36 10.02 16.69 -0.37
C VAL A 36 10.07 18.23 -0.30
N ALA A 37 9.26 18.93 -1.09
CA ALA A 37 9.21 20.40 -1.05
C ALA A 37 8.57 20.98 0.23
N THR A 38 7.79 20.16 0.94
CA THR A 38 7.08 20.55 2.16
C THR A 38 7.52 19.74 3.39
N ILE A 39 8.65 19.04 3.27
CA ILE A 39 9.17 18.16 4.32
C ILE A 39 9.48 18.97 5.59
N GLU A 40 9.13 18.42 6.73
CA GLU A 40 9.50 18.98 8.03
C GLU A 40 11.04 18.92 8.16
N PRO A 41 11.72 20.07 8.29
CA PRO A 41 13.20 20.07 8.33
C PRO A 41 13.76 19.55 9.67
N THR A 42 12.91 19.52 10.70
CA THR A 42 13.28 19.16 12.07
C THR A 42 12.35 18.08 12.62
N THR A 43 12.13 18.08 13.92
CA THR A 43 11.23 17.17 14.62
C THR A 43 9.84 17.78 14.70
N SER A 44 8.82 17.06 14.24
CA SER A 44 7.42 17.39 14.44
C SER A 44 6.94 17.03 15.87
N PHE A 45 5.63 17.16 16.11
CA PHE A 45 5.00 16.83 17.39
C PHE A 45 4.89 15.32 17.63
N TRP A 46 4.32 14.94 18.76
CA TRP A 46 4.04 13.57 19.20
C TRP A 46 5.33 12.73 19.29
N ASP A 47 5.29 11.51 18.78
CA ASP A 47 6.35 10.53 18.95
C ASP A 47 7.50 10.67 17.92
N CYS A 48 7.41 11.66 17.01
CA CYS A 48 8.43 11.88 15.95
C CYS A 48 9.85 12.01 16.53
N GLY A 49 10.00 12.76 17.63
CA GLY A 49 11.29 12.93 18.29
C GLY A 49 11.87 11.63 18.81
N GLU A 50 11.04 10.79 19.41
CA GLU A 50 11.45 9.47 19.87
C GLU A 50 11.84 8.57 18.70
N PHE A 51 11.03 8.50 17.66
CA PHE A 51 11.32 7.65 16.49
C PHE A 51 12.60 8.08 15.76
N ILE A 52 12.85 9.38 15.63
CA ILE A 52 14.08 9.91 15.03
C ILE A 52 15.28 9.55 15.92
N ALA A 53 15.22 9.82 17.22
CA ALA A 53 16.33 9.59 18.15
C ALA A 53 16.62 8.08 18.29
N SER A 54 15.60 7.27 18.51
CA SER A 54 15.75 5.82 18.64
C SER A 54 16.25 5.15 17.36
N SER A 55 15.83 5.63 16.18
CA SER A 55 16.35 5.15 14.91
C SER A 55 17.81 5.55 14.70
N TYR A 56 18.18 6.80 15.02
CA TYR A 56 19.55 7.29 14.88
C TYR A 56 20.53 6.52 15.75
N LYS A 57 20.14 6.21 16.99
CA LYS A 57 21.00 5.53 17.97
C LYS A 57 20.79 4.01 18.04
N LEU A 58 19.77 3.46 17.37
CA LEU A 58 19.29 2.08 17.51
C LEU A 58 18.90 1.75 18.96
N GLU A 59 18.13 2.62 19.56
CA GLU A 59 17.55 2.43 20.90
C GLU A 59 16.16 1.76 20.83
N VAL A 60 15.69 1.26 21.95
CA VAL A 60 14.34 0.67 22.05
C VAL A 60 13.34 1.78 22.30
N GLY A 61 12.34 1.90 21.43
CA GLY A 61 11.23 2.83 21.60
C GLY A 61 10.15 2.31 22.56
N HIS A 62 9.12 3.13 22.80
CA HIS A 62 7.99 2.77 23.65
C HIS A 62 7.21 1.54 23.13
N PRO A 63 6.54 0.75 23.99
CA PRO A 63 5.73 -0.39 23.58
C PRO A 63 4.56 0.01 22.64
N PRO A 64 4.23 -0.79 21.62
CA PRO A 64 4.73 -2.16 21.36
C PRO A 64 6.09 -2.24 20.64
N GLY A 65 6.71 -1.10 20.31
CA GLY A 65 7.94 -1.02 19.53
C GLY A 65 7.72 -1.09 18.02
N ASN A 66 8.69 -0.57 17.26
CA ASN A 66 8.67 -0.48 15.81
C ASN A 66 10.04 -0.84 15.18
N PRO A 67 10.59 -2.02 15.48
CA PRO A 67 11.97 -2.36 15.13
C PRO A 67 12.26 -2.30 13.64
N VAL A 68 11.31 -2.66 12.77
CA VAL A 68 11.51 -2.60 11.31
C VAL A 68 11.57 -1.14 10.85
N PHE A 69 10.70 -0.28 11.37
CA PHE A 69 10.78 1.16 11.09
C PHE A 69 12.15 1.72 11.48
N GLN A 70 12.59 1.46 12.71
CA GLN A 70 13.88 1.95 13.21
C GLN A 70 15.07 1.48 12.37
N LEU A 71 15.10 0.20 11.98
CA LEU A 71 16.16 -0.34 11.14
C LEU A 71 16.20 0.32 9.75
N VAL A 72 15.04 0.53 9.12
CA VAL A 72 14.97 1.20 7.82
C VAL A 72 15.34 2.68 7.98
N ALA A 73 14.82 3.38 8.98
CA ALA A 73 15.16 4.76 9.27
C ALA A 73 16.65 4.92 9.59
N ARG A 74 17.27 3.94 10.28
CA ARG A 74 18.71 3.92 10.50
C ARG A 74 19.51 3.90 9.21
N LEU A 75 19.08 3.16 8.20
CA LEU A 75 19.76 3.16 6.89
C LEU A 75 19.83 4.57 6.28
N PHE A 76 18.76 5.36 6.43
CA PHE A 76 18.77 6.75 5.96
C PHE A 76 19.65 7.65 6.83
N THR A 77 19.61 7.50 8.15
CA THR A 77 20.42 8.33 9.05
C THR A 77 21.90 7.99 9.01
N MET A 78 22.32 6.83 8.49
CA MET A 78 23.73 6.51 8.26
C MET A 78 24.43 7.45 7.27
N PHE A 79 23.67 8.08 6.40
CA PHE A 79 24.17 9.03 5.39
C PHE A 79 23.97 10.50 5.78
N ALA A 80 23.52 10.76 7.04
CA ALA A 80 23.24 12.09 7.54
C ALA A 80 24.10 12.43 8.76
N SER A 81 24.44 13.71 8.92
CA SER A 81 25.02 14.19 10.18
C SER A 81 23.97 14.16 11.31
N PRO A 82 24.37 14.20 12.58
CA PRO A 82 23.41 14.22 13.70
C PRO A 82 22.35 15.32 13.57
N GLU A 83 22.73 16.51 13.09
CA GLU A 83 21.85 17.65 12.91
C GLU A 83 20.81 17.41 11.82
N ASN A 84 21.10 16.55 10.85
CA ASN A 84 20.21 16.21 9.73
C ASN A 84 19.51 14.86 9.91
N ALA A 85 19.59 14.22 11.08
CA ALA A 85 18.96 12.93 11.33
C ALA A 85 17.42 13.00 11.17
N ALA A 86 16.80 14.07 11.65
CA ALA A 86 15.36 14.30 11.48
C ALA A 86 14.97 14.36 9.99
N LEU A 87 15.66 15.21 9.22
CA LEU A 87 15.43 15.35 7.79
C LEU A 87 15.59 14.01 7.04
N ALA A 88 16.56 13.18 7.43
CA ALA A 88 16.78 11.87 6.79
C ALA A 88 15.62 10.89 7.05
N VAL A 89 15.06 10.86 8.28
CA VAL A 89 13.90 10.03 8.60
C VAL A 89 12.64 10.57 7.92
N ASN A 90 12.45 11.88 7.92
CA ASN A 90 11.32 12.52 7.24
C ASN A 90 11.38 12.27 5.72
N LEU A 91 12.58 12.29 5.11
CA LEU A 91 12.77 11.93 3.69
C LEU A 91 12.38 10.47 3.40
N MET A 92 12.73 9.53 4.28
CA MET A 92 12.27 8.14 4.18
C MET A 92 10.75 8.08 4.15
N ASN A 93 10.08 8.81 5.05
CA ASN A 93 8.61 8.84 5.10
C ASN A 93 7.98 9.49 3.87
N ALA A 94 8.56 10.57 3.36
CA ALA A 94 8.14 11.18 2.09
C ALA A 94 8.21 10.18 0.92
N LEU A 95 9.27 9.38 0.84
CA LEU A 95 9.42 8.34 -0.18
C LEU A 95 8.42 7.19 0.02
N CYS A 96 8.22 6.72 1.24
CA CYS A 96 7.22 5.70 1.56
C CYS A 96 5.81 6.16 1.15
N SER A 97 5.46 7.41 1.47
CA SER A 97 4.18 8.00 1.12
C SER A 97 4.01 8.17 -0.38
N SER A 98 5.05 8.61 -1.09
CA SER A 98 5.02 8.72 -2.56
C SER A 98 4.80 7.37 -3.23
N LEU A 99 5.44 6.31 -2.72
CA LEU A 99 5.22 4.94 -3.17
C LEU A 99 3.79 4.47 -2.85
N THR A 100 3.23 4.85 -1.70
CA THR A 100 1.83 4.57 -1.36
C THR A 100 0.88 5.14 -2.42
N ILE A 101 1.10 6.39 -2.84
CA ILE A 101 0.32 7.04 -3.91
C ILE A 101 0.46 6.29 -5.25
N LEU A 102 1.66 5.82 -5.59
CA LEU A 102 1.85 4.98 -6.77
C LEU A 102 1.04 3.67 -6.69
N PHE A 103 1.10 2.97 -5.57
CA PHE A 103 0.34 1.71 -5.40
C PHE A 103 -1.17 1.96 -5.36
N LEU A 104 -1.63 3.09 -4.83
CA LEU A 104 -3.03 3.51 -4.91
C LEU A 104 -3.45 3.74 -6.36
N TYR A 105 -2.64 4.47 -7.16
CA TYR A 105 -2.86 4.63 -8.60
C TYR A 105 -2.98 3.26 -9.29
N LEU A 106 -2.05 2.34 -9.03
CA LEU A 106 -2.08 0.99 -9.62
C LEU A 106 -3.32 0.20 -9.22
N THR A 107 -3.78 0.36 -7.98
CA THR A 107 -5.01 -0.26 -7.47
C THR A 107 -6.24 0.29 -8.17
N ILE A 108 -6.36 1.61 -8.31
CA ILE A 108 -7.48 2.25 -9.02
C ILE A 108 -7.48 1.84 -10.50
N MET A 109 -6.31 1.80 -11.14
CA MET A 109 -6.14 1.31 -12.51
C MET A 109 -6.63 -0.14 -12.67
N HIS A 110 -6.26 -1.01 -11.73
CA HIS A 110 -6.66 -2.41 -11.75
C HIS A 110 -8.17 -2.57 -11.62
N LEU A 111 -8.78 -1.95 -10.62
CA LEU A 111 -10.22 -2.03 -10.37
C LEU A 111 -11.04 -1.37 -11.48
N GLY A 112 -10.63 -0.19 -11.93
CA GLY A 112 -11.30 0.53 -13.01
C GLY A 112 -11.23 -0.22 -14.35
N ARG A 113 -10.09 -0.86 -14.64
CA ARG A 113 -9.97 -1.72 -15.82
C ARG A 113 -10.98 -2.88 -15.79
N ARG A 114 -11.14 -3.56 -14.64
CA ARG A 114 -12.12 -4.64 -14.48
C ARG A 114 -13.55 -4.19 -14.74
N LEU A 115 -13.91 -3.00 -14.26
CA LEU A 115 -15.24 -2.44 -14.50
C LEU A 115 -15.49 -2.19 -15.99
N LEU A 116 -14.49 -1.74 -16.73
CA LEU A 116 -14.60 -1.44 -18.15
C LEU A 116 -14.51 -2.69 -19.04
N GLU A 117 -13.73 -3.71 -18.65
CA GLU A 117 -13.57 -4.96 -19.41
C GLU A 117 -14.71 -5.96 -19.20
N LYS A 118 -15.60 -5.76 -18.21
CA LYS A 118 -16.72 -6.67 -17.92
C LYS A 118 -17.59 -6.98 -19.13
N ASN A 119 -17.63 -6.08 -20.12
CA ASN A 119 -18.42 -6.21 -21.33
C ASN A 119 -17.62 -6.48 -22.61
N SER A 120 -16.29 -6.53 -22.58
CA SER A 120 -15.48 -6.77 -23.77
C SER A 120 -14.14 -7.42 -23.43
N ARG A 121 -13.98 -8.67 -23.84
CA ARG A 121 -12.69 -9.39 -23.77
C ARG A 121 -11.59 -8.79 -24.65
N GLU A 122 -11.86 -7.68 -25.32
CA GLU A 122 -10.99 -7.00 -26.25
C GLU A 122 -10.71 -5.55 -25.83
N TYR A 123 -9.54 -5.09 -26.14
CA TYR A 123 -8.92 -3.77 -25.99
C TYR A 123 -9.86 -2.61 -25.63
N LEU A 124 -9.48 -1.84 -24.61
CA LEU A 124 -10.19 -0.60 -24.25
C LEU A 124 -10.19 0.39 -25.43
N SER A 125 -11.31 1.05 -25.65
CA SER A 125 -11.36 2.19 -26.57
C SER A 125 -10.48 3.33 -26.03
N LEU A 126 -9.94 4.15 -26.92
CA LEU A 126 -9.10 5.30 -26.51
C LEU A 126 -9.80 6.23 -25.50
N PRO A 127 -11.08 6.60 -25.65
CA PRO A 127 -11.79 7.39 -24.64
C PRO A 127 -11.84 6.72 -23.26
N ASN A 128 -12.12 5.41 -23.21
CA ASN A 128 -12.15 4.65 -21.96
C ASN A 128 -10.77 4.56 -21.29
N ALA A 129 -9.73 4.40 -22.10
CA ALA A 129 -8.35 4.40 -21.60
C ALA A 129 -7.96 5.76 -21.01
N ILE A 130 -8.29 6.87 -21.68
CA ILE A 130 -8.05 8.23 -21.17
C ILE A 130 -8.83 8.49 -19.89
N ALA A 131 -10.11 8.11 -19.86
CA ALA A 131 -10.94 8.24 -18.67
C ALA A 131 -10.36 7.44 -17.49
N LEU A 132 -9.87 6.22 -17.75
CA LEU A 132 -9.27 5.37 -16.70
C LEU A 132 -7.97 5.95 -16.15
N TRP A 133 -7.05 6.37 -17.04
CA TRP A 133 -5.79 7.01 -16.60
C TRP A 133 -6.04 8.30 -15.83
N GLY A 134 -6.95 9.15 -16.32
CA GLY A 134 -7.32 10.40 -15.69
C GLY A 134 -7.97 10.18 -14.32
N SER A 135 -8.95 9.29 -14.23
CA SER A 135 -9.63 8.98 -12.97
C SER A 135 -8.67 8.39 -11.94
N ALA A 136 -7.77 7.50 -12.36
CA ALA A 136 -6.79 6.90 -11.47
C ALA A 136 -5.76 7.93 -10.97
N ALA A 137 -5.29 8.81 -11.86
CA ALA A 137 -4.37 9.89 -11.48
C ALA A 137 -5.04 10.90 -10.52
N VAL A 138 -6.26 11.34 -10.85
CA VAL A 138 -7.02 12.28 -9.99
C VAL A 138 -7.32 11.64 -8.63
N GLY A 139 -7.79 10.38 -8.59
CA GLY A 139 -8.08 9.70 -7.34
C GLY A 139 -6.85 9.52 -6.45
N ALA A 140 -5.71 9.13 -7.03
CA ALA A 140 -4.45 8.99 -6.30
C ALA A 140 -3.91 10.35 -5.80
N LEU A 141 -3.94 11.40 -6.63
CA LEU A 141 -3.47 12.73 -6.26
C LEU A 141 -4.43 13.43 -5.27
N ALA A 142 -5.73 13.19 -5.34
CA ALA A 142 -6.67 13.68 -4.33
C ALA A 142 -6.32 13.13 -2.94
N TYR A 143 -5.94 11.85 -2.84
CA TYR A 143 -5.45 11.29 -1.58
C TYR A 143 -4.07 11.83 -1.20
N CYS A 144 -3.17 12.01 -2.19
CA CYS A 144 -1.84 12.62 -1.99
C CYS A 144 -1.93 13.97 -1.27
N TRP A 145 -2.91 14.79 -1.63
CA TRP A 145 -3.11 16.13 -1.10
C TRP A 145 -4.19 16.20 -0.01
N SER A 146 -4.67 15.06 0.49
CA SER A 146 -5.52 15.06 1.67
C SER A 146 -4.70 15.46 2.90
N ASP A 147 -5.26 16.33 3.73
CA ASP A 147 -4.61 16.94 4.88
C ASP A 147 -3.93 15.90 5.79
N THR A 148 -4.69 14.91 6.24
CA THR A 148 -4.18 13.86 7.14
C THR A 148 -3.05 13.04 6.54
N PHE A 149 -3.14 12.66 5.25
CA PHE A 149 -2.10 11.85 4.62
C PHE A 149 -0.85 12.67 4.34
N TRP A 150 -1.00 13.93 3.91
CA TRP A 150 0.11 14.84 3.67
C TRP A 150 0.89 15.10 4.95
N PHE A 151 0.18 15.38 6.06
CA PHE A 151 0.81 15.58 7.36
C PHE A 151 1.71 14.40 7.73
N SER A 152 1.18 13.16 7.69
CA SER A 152 1.96 11.93 7.98
C SER A 152 3.07 11.64 6.97
N ALA A 153 3.00 12.21 5.76
CA ALA A 153 4.00 11.99 4.73
C ALA A 153 5.30 12.78 4.94
N VAL A 154 5.24 13.91 5.64
CA VAL A 154 6.34 14.86 5.75
C VAL A 154 7.07 14.82 7.10
N GLU A 155 6.66 13.95 8.00
CA GLU A 155 7.18 13.82 9.37
C GLU A 155 7.69 12.41 9.68
N GLY A 156 8.50 12.27 10.74
CA GLY A 156 9.17 11.03 11.14
C GLY A 156 8.30 10.07 11.93
N GLU A 157 7.15 9.64 11.36
CA GLU A 157 6.16 8.77 11.99
C GLU A 157 6.02 7.43 11.25
N VAL A 158 5.57 6.40 11.99
CA VAL A 158 5.40 5.03 11.46
C VAL A 158 4.30 4.91 10.40
N TYR A 159 3.38 5.88 10.31
CA TYR A 159 2.19 5.78 9.47
C TYR A 159 2.49 5.79 7.97
N ALA A 160 3.51 6.52 7.53
CA ALA A 160 3.92 6.54 6.12
C ALA A 160 4.37 5.15 5.63
N MET A 161 5.23 4.48 6.39
CA MET A 161 5.70 3.14 6.06
C MET A 161 4.60 2.08 6.22
N SER A 162 3.75 2.21 7.25
CA SER A 162 2.58 1.35 7.45
C SER A 162 1.60 1.45 6.26
N SER A 163 1.35 2.67 5.78
CA SER A 163 0.49 2.91 4.61
C SER A 163 1.06 2.28 3.35
N LEU A 164 2.39 2.38 3.14
CA LEU A 164 3.07 1.72 2.02
C LEU A 164 2.87 0.20 2.08
N LEU A 165 3.12 -0.43 3.23
CA LEU A 165 2.96 -1.88 3.38
C LEU A 165 1.50 -2.31 3.13
N THR A 166 0.53 -1.54 3.63
CA THR A 166 -0.89 -1.78 3.36
C THR A 166 -1.21 -1.69 1.87
N ALA A 167 -0.72 -0.66 1.18
CA ALA A 167 -0.96 -0.47 -0.25
C ALA A 167 -0.33 -1.59 -1.09
N VAL A 168 0.88 -2.03 -0.75
CA VAL A 168 1.56 -3.15 -1.42
C VAL A 168 0.82 -4.46 -1.18
N VAL A 169 0.38 -4.74 0.05
CA VAL A 169 -0.41 -5.93 0.39
C VAL A 169 -1.72 -5.97 -0.42
N PHE A 170 -2.43 -4.86 -0.49
CA PHE A 170 -3.66 -4.77 -1.29
C PHE A 170 -3.40 -5.00 -2.78
N TRP A 171 -2.38 -4.35 -3.34
CA TRP A 171 -1.96 -4.56 -4.72
C TRP A 171 -1.55 -6.01 -5.00
N ALA A 172 -0.78 -6.63 -4.10
CA ALA A 172 -0.38 -8.03 -4.21
C ALA A 172 -1.59 -8.97 -4.18
N MET A 173 -2.61 -8.66 -3.37
CA MET A 173 -3.85 -9.43 -3.31
C MET A 173 -4.65 -9.35 -4.63
N LEU A 174 -4.70 -8.19 -5.26
CA LEU A 174 -5.31 -8.05 -6.58
C LEU A 174 -4.52 -8.83 -7.67
N LYS A 175 -3.19 -8.87 -7.55
CA LYS A 175 -2.34 -9.70 -8.41
C LYS A 175 -2.60 -11.19 -8.21
N TRP A 176 -2.72 -11.63 -6.96
CA TRP A 176 -3.13 -13.00 -6.67
C TRP A 176 -4.49 -13.32 -7.29
N GLU A 177 -5.44 -12.42 -7.16
CA GLU A 177 -6.80 -12.64 -7.69
C GLU A 177 -6.80 -12.79 -9.22
N ASP A 178 -5.97 -12.04 -9.95
CA ASP A 178 -5.80 -12.21 -11.39
C ASP A 178 -5.22 -13.57 -11.76
N GLU A 179 -4.26 -14.07 -10.97
CA GLU A 179 -3.49 -15.29 -11.22
C GLU A 179 -3.99 -16.51 -10.42
N ALA A 180 -5.11 -16.40 -9.68
CA ALA A 180 -5.52 -17.40 -8.68
C ALA A 180 -5.78 -18.81 -9.22
N ASP A 181 -5.98 -18.94 -10.53
CA ASP A 181 -6.22 -20.21 -11.21
C ASP A 181 -4.97 -20.70 -11.98
N GLU A 182 -3.87 -19.90 -11.95
CA GLU A 182 -2.60 -20.24 -12.58
C GLU A 182 -1.68 -21.08 -11.66
N PRO A 183 -0.77 -21.86 -12.22
CA PRO A 183 0.26 -22.55 -11.44
C PRO A 183 1.08 -21.54 -10.61
N TYR A 184 1.37 -21.91 -9.35
CA TYR A 184 2.16 -21.07 -8.42
C TYR A 184 1.51 -19.77 -7.96
N ALA A 185 0.21 -19.55 -8.17
CA ALA A 185 -0.51 -18.36 -7.69
C ALA A 185 -0.31 -18.11 -6.17
N ASN A 186 -0.19 -19.19 -5.39
CA ASN A 186 0.00 -19.13 -3.94
C ASN A 186 1.29 -18.39 -3.51
N ARG A 187 2.26 -18.17 -4.42
CA ARG A 187 3.43 -17.30 -4.15
C ARG A 187 3.04 -15.91 -3.67
N TRP A 188 1.94 -15.37 -4.19
CA TRP A 188 1.41 -14.07 -3.77
C TRP A 188 0.87 -14.10 -2.35
N ILE A 189 0.20 -15.20 -1.95
CA ILE A 189 -0.30 -15.35 -0.57
C ILE A 189 0.87 -15.44 0.43
N VAL A 190 1.93 -16.18 0.06
CA VAL A 190 3.16 -16.26 0.88
C VAL A 190 3.81 -14.88 1.00
N PHE A 191 3.89 -14.13 -0.10
CA PHE A 191 4.43 -12.78 -0.11
C PHE A 191 3.60 -11.82 0.76
N ILE A 192 2.26 -11.90 0.68
CA ILE A 192 1.35 -11.11 1.53
C ILE A 192 1.55 -11.45 3.01
N ALA A 193 1.63 -12.73 3.36
CA ALA A 193 1.88 -13.17 4.74
C ALA A 193 3.23 -12.64 5.26
N TYR A 194 4.27 -12.68 4.43
CA TYR A 194 5.58 -12.12 4.75
C TYR A 194 5.52 -10.60 4.99
N LEU A 195 4.84 -9.85 4.12
CA LEU A 195 4.66 -8.41 4.29
C LEU A 195 3.86 -8.07 5.55
N LEU A 196 2.80 -8.84 5.86
CA LEU A 196 2.04 -8.67 7.10
C LEU A 196 2.92 -8.94 8.33
N GLY A 197 3.79 -9.95 8.28
CA GLY A 197 4.77 -10.22 9.34
C GLY A 197 5.75 -9.07 9.54
N ILE A 198 6.32 -8.52 8.47
CA ILE A 198 7.20 -7.35 8.52
C ILE A 198 6.46 -6.14 9.08
N SER A 199 5.20 -5.95 8.70
CA SER A 199 4.41 -4.78 9.09
C SER A 199 4.13 -4.71 10.60
N ILE A 200 4.13 -5.85 11.31
CA ILE A 200 4.04 -5.88 12.77
C ILE A 200 5.21 -5.11 13.42
N GLY A 201 6.39 -5.19 12.82
CA GLY A 201 7.57 -4.44 13.26
C GLY A 201 7.58 -2.96 12.84
N VAL A 202 6.54 -2.49 12.16
CA VAL A 202 6.32 -1.07 11.82
C VAL A 202 5.14 -0.53 12.61
N HIS A 203 3.94 -1.08 12.36
CA HIS A 203 2.71 -0.68 13.04
C HIS A 203 1.62 -1.74 12.87
N LEU A 204 0.84 -2.00 13.92
CA LEU A 204 -0.18 -3.07 13.93
C LEU A 204 -1.39 -2.78 13.03
N LEU A 205 -1.58 -1.54 12.60
CA LEU A 205 -2.73 -1.12 11.79
C LEU A 205 -2.86 -1.92 10.49
N ASN A 206 -1.73 -2.34 9.89
CA ASN A 206 -1.75 -3.13 8.66
C ASN A 206 -2.44 -4.50 8.81
N LEU A 207 -2.51 -5.05 10.02
CA LEU A 207 -3.24 -6.29 10.28
C LEU A 207 -4.74 -6.18 10.00
N LEU A 208 -5.29 -4.96 10.00
CA LEU A 208 -6.70 -4.71 9.60
C LEU A 208 -6.97 -5.02 8.13
N ALA A 209 -5.95 -5.22 7.30
CA ALA A 209 -6.12 -5.72 5.94
C ALA A 209 -6.55 -7.20 5.88
N ILE A 210 -6.32 -8.00 6.94
CA ILE A 210 -6.61 -9.44 6.96
C ILE A 210 -8.07 -9.77 6.62
N PRO A 211 -9.09 -9.12 7.18
CA PRO A 211 -10.47 -9.38 6.78
C PRO A 211 -10.74 -9.11 5.30
N ALA A 212 -10.22 -8.02 4.76
CA ALA A 212 -10.41 -7.69 3.34
C ALA A 212 -9.74 -8.74 2.43
N ILE A 213 -8.53 -9.18 2.76
CA ILE A 213 -7.81 -10.26 2.05
C ILE A 213 -8.60 -11.56 2.10
N ALA A 214 -9.12 -11.94 3.27
CA ALA A 214 -9.92 -13.14 3.46
C ALA A 214 -11.21 -13.10 2.62
N PHE A 215 -11.85 -11.93 2.51
CA PHE A 215 -13.03 -11.77 1.65
C PHE A 215 -12.67 -11.87 0.16
N ILE A 216 -11.60 -11.26 -0.31
CA ILE A 216 -11.15 -11.38 -1.71
C ILE A 216 -10.88 -12.87 -2.03
N TYR A 217 -10.19 -13.58 -1.13
CA TYR A 217 -9.94 -15.02 -1.26
C TYR A 217 -11.25 -15.83 -1.33
N TYR A 218 -12.16 -15.56 -0.41
CA TYR A 218 -13.46 -16.24 -0.37
C TYR A 218 -14.25 -16.02 -1.66
N TYR A 219 -14.40 -14.78 -2.12
CA TYR A 219 -15.14 -14.46 -3.34
C TYR A 219 -14.51 -15.09 -4.58
N LYS A 220 -13.19 -15.13 -4.65
CA LYS A 220 -12.48 -15.72 -5.80
C LYS A 220 -12.64 -17.25 -5.85
N LYS A 221 -12.58 -17.92 -4.70
CA LYS A 221 -12.61 -19.41 -4.63
C LYS A 221 -14.01 -19.99 -4.40
N SER A 222 -15.00 -19.19 -4.03
CA SER A 222 -16.37 -19.64 -3.80
C SER A 222 -17.24 -19.43 -5.05
N SER A 223 -17.91 -20.50 -5.51
CA SER A 223 -18.82 -20.42 -6.65
C SER A 223 -20.16 -19.72 -6.34
N LYS A 224 -20.54 -19.65 -5.06
CA LYS A 224 -21.83 -19.09 -4.61
C LYS A 224 -21.63 -18.26 -3.35
N PHE A 225 -22.11 -17.04 -3.38
CA PHE A 225 -22.23 -16.20 -2.18
C PHE A 225 -23.36 -16.72 -1.27
N THR A 226 -23.06 -16.81 0.01
CA THR A 226 -24.07 -17.03 1.06
C THR A 226 -23.72 -16.17 2.29
N TRP A 227 -24.72 -15.54 2.91
CA TRP A 227 -24.51 -14.72 4.10
C TRP A 227 -23.84 -15.48 5.25
N GLY A 228 -24.23 -16.76 5.46
CA GLY A 228 -23.61 -17.60 6.50
C GLY A 228 -22.12 -17.82 6.29
N ARG A 229 -21.68 -18.07 5.05
CA ARG A 229 -20.24 -18.22 4.72
C ARG A 229 -19.49 -16.89 4.85
N ALA A 230 -20.10 -15.79 4.39
CA ALA A 230 -19.51 -14.46 4.53
C ALA A 230 -19.29 -14.10 6.02
N PHE A 231 -20.29 -14.38 6.86
CA PHE A 231 -20.16 -14.23 8.31
C PHE A 231 -19.07 -15.14 8.89
N GLY A 232 -19.00 -16.40 8.43
CA GLY A 232 -17.93 -17.31 8.81
C GLY A 232 -16.52 -16.80 8.46
N VAL A 233 -16.34 -16.19 7.28
CA VAL A 233 -15.07 -15.54 6.87
C VAL A 233 -14.73 -14.39 7.80
N LEU A 234 -15.70 -13.55 8.18
CA LEU A 234 -15.49 -12.46 9.13
C LEU A 234 -15.05 -12.98 10.49
N VAL A 235 -15.74 -13.99 11.03
CA VAL A 235 -15.40 -14.60 12.33
C VAL A 235 -14.01 -15.23 12.28
N LEU A 236 -13.67 -15.96 11.20
CA LEU A 236 -12.34 -16.55 11.02
C LEU A 236 -11.25 -15.47 10.96
N SER A 237 -11.50 -14.37 10.24
CA SER A 237 -10.56 -13.24 10.17
C SER A 237 -10.35 -12.59 11.53
N ALA A 238 -11.42 -12.41 12.31
CA ALA A 238 -11.33 -11.90 13.68
C ALA A 238 -10.57 -12.85 14.61
N ALA A 239 -10.78 -14.16 14.46
CA ALA A 239 -10.04 -15.17 15.22
C ALA A 239 -8.54 -15.16 14.88
N ILE A 240 -8.18 -15.04 13.60
CA ILE A 240 -6.78 -14.90 13.16
C ILE A 240 -6.15 -13.65 13.77
N LEU A 241 -6.83 -12.51 13.71
CA LEU A 241 -6.36 -11.27 14.34
C LEU A 241 -6.17 -11.43 15.85
N ALA A 242 -7.11 -12.06 16.53
CA ALA A 242 -7.04 -12.32 17.96
C ALA A 242 -5.81 -13.20 18.33
N VAL A 243 -5.57 -14.26 17.56
CA VAL A 243 -4.38 -15.12 17.74
C VAL A 243 -3.09 -14.34 17.52
N ILE A 244 -3.02 -13.48 16.51
CA ILE A 244 -1.83 -12.66 16.26
C ILE A 244 -1.63 -11.65 17.41
N LEU A 245 -2.66 -10.87 17.76
CA LEU A 245 -2.55 -9.77 18.72
C LEU A 245 -2.34 -10.24 20.16
N TRP A 246 -3.04 -11.31 20.58
CA TRP A 246 -3.00 -11.79 21.97
C TRP A 246 -2.17 -13.05 22.16
N GLY A 247 -1.87 -13.78 21.09
CA GLY A 247 -1.02 -14.98 21.09
C GLY A 247 0.39 -14.67 20.64
N ILE A 248 0.59 -14.43 19.34
CA ILE A 248 1.92 -14.38 18.72
C ILE A 248 2.74 -13.19 19.22
N ILE A 249 2.19 -11.98 19.15
CA ILE A 249 2.94 -10.75 19.47
C ILE A 249 3.45 -10.73 20.91
N PRO A 250 2.65 -11.03 21.97
CA PRO A 250 3.15 -10.97 23.34
C PRO A 250 3.98 -12.18 23.77
N TYR A 251 3.77 -13.36 23.17
CA TYR A 251 4.44 -14.59 23.62
C TYR A 251 5.72 -14.92 22.87
N LEU A 252 5.83 -14.56 21.57
CA LEU A 252 7.04 -14.83 20.78
C LEU A 252 8.31 -14.21 21.39
N PRO A 253 8.32 -12.93 21.79
CA PRO A 253 9.49 -12.34 22.47
C PRO A 253 9.82 -13.01 23.81
N LYS A 254 8.80 -13.43 24.57
CA LYS A 254 9.01 -14.14 25.85
C LYS A 254 9.68 -15.50 25.66
N ILE A 255 9.32 -16.21 24.60
CA ILE A 255 9.92 -17.50 24.26
C ILE A 255 11.36 -17.32 23.77
N ALA A 256 11.61 -16.26 22.98
CA ALA A 256 12.94 -15.95 22.46
C ALA A 256 13.93 -15.47 23.55
N ALA A 257 13.43 -15.01 24.69
CA ALA A 257 14.24 -14.53 25.83
C ALA A 257 14.60 -15.62 26.84
N GLN A 258 14.09 -16.84 26.68
CA GLN A 258 14.42 -18.06 27.46
C GLN A 258 15.55 -18.84 26.80
#